data_afce95447d210ccfa34c7c8aa98ed5a4
#
_entry.id   afce95447d210ccfa34c7c8aa98ed5a4
#
_cell.length_a   1.000
_cell.length_b   1.000
_cell.length_c   1.000
_cell.angle_alpha   90.00
_cell.angle_beta   90.00
_cell.angle_gamma   90.00
#
_symmetry.space_group_name_H-M   'P 1'
#
loop_
_entity.id
_entity.type
_entity.pdbx_description
1 polymer ?
#
loop_
_entity_poly.entity_id
_entity_poly.type
_entity_poly.pdbx_seq_one_letter_code
_entity_poly.pdbx_strand_id
1 'polypeptide(L)'
;NIINELQNNSIHLKMVDVKAQLELGWEIIKGLRYEFMGAVRYVKSDREHMITENSNMAEAYRADYTSTIRAKNKFLYKDPEHPEAEAISVLPYGGFYNRSEDQLTSYDVRNSFKYNKKFGLHDLNLIAGVQVKYADRQKFSNTGYGYQYNEGGKVTVDYRIMKMMIESNFDYYGMGTTRDRFAAFYFNADYGFDSRYIF
;
A
#
# COMPACT_ATOMS: atom_id res chain seq x y z
N ASN A 1 -28.97 -14.06 -0.38
CA ASN A 1 -29.53 -13.30 0.75
C ASN A 1 -28.53 -12.22 1.16
N ILE A 2 -28.92 -10.93 1.01
CA ILE A 2 -28.02 -9.79 1.26
C ILE A 2 -27.69 -9.67 2.77
N ILE A 3 -28.63 -9.99 3.63
CA ILE A 3 -28.45 -9.94 5.09
C ILE A 3 -27.39 -10.95 5.52
N ASN A 4 -27.43 -12.14 4.96
CA ASN A 4 -26.43 -13.17 5.25
C ASN A 4 -25.02 -12.72 4.81
N GLU A 5 -24.91 -12.08 3.65
CA GLU A 5 -23.61 -11.58 3.16
C GLU A 5 -23.07 -10.46 4.04
N LEU A 6 -23.90 -9.53 4.51
CA LEU A 6 -23.49 -8.47 5.44
C LEU A 6 -22.98 -9.00 6.81
N GLN A 7 -23.46 -10.16 7.24
CA GLN A 7 -23.01 -10.79 8.47
C GLN A 7 -21.72 -11.62 8.29
N ASN A 8 -21.52 -12.17 7.11
CA ASN A 8 -20.49 -13.17 6.81
C ASN A 8 -19.36 -12.67 5.90
N ASN A 9 -19.41 -11.40 5.50
CA ASN A 9 -18.42 -10.79 4.62
C ASN A 9 -18.07 -9.40 5.15
N SER A 10 -16.86 -9.24 5.66
CA SER A 10 -16.41 -8.01 6.30
C SER A 10 -15.00 -7.62 5.90
N ILE A 11 -14.76 -6.32 5.84
CA ILE A 11 -13.42 -5.76 5.60
C ILE A 11 -13.02 -4.94 6.82
N HIS A 12 -11.86 -5.25 7.38
CA HIS A 12 -11.23 -4.50 8.44
C HIS A 12 -9.99 -3.80 7.92
N LEU A 13 -9.90 -2.50 8.16
CA LEU A 13 -8.73 -1.69 7.82
C LEU A 13 -8.16 -1.10 9.11
N LYS A 14 -6.87 -1.39 9.36
CA LYS A 14 -6.09 -0.77 10.43
C LYS A 14 -4.97 0.03 9.81
N MET A 15 -4.83 1.30 10.19
CA MET A 15 -3.76 2.15 9.69
C MET A 15 -3.05 2.85 10.85
N VAL A 16 -1.73 2.82 10.80
CA VAL A 16 -0.85 3.60 11.68
C VAL A 16 -0.03 4.51 10.78
N ASP A 17 -0.06 5.81 11.05
CA ASP A 17 0.71 6.83 10.34
C ASP A 17 1.40 7.73 11.38
N VAL A 18 2.71 7.65 11.43
CA VAL A 18 3.52 8.42 12.36
C VAL A 18 4.52 9.27 11.57
N LYS A 19 4.51 10.58 11.81
CA LYS A 19 5.48 11.52 11.24
C LYS A 19 6.17 12.28 12.37
N ALA A 20 7.49 12.29 12.35
CA ALA A 20 8.31 13.17 13.19
C ALA A 20 9.05 14.14 12.28
N GLN A 21 9.10 15.41 12.66
CA GLN A 21 9.78 16.47 11.91
C GLN A 21 10.53 17.36 12.87
N LEU A 22 11.78 17.68 12.49
CA LEU A 22 12.64 18.63 13.20
C LEU A 22 13.00 19.76 12.25
N GLU A 23 12.86 20.96 12.71
CA GLU A 23 13.27 22.19 11.99
C GLU A 23 14.23 22.99 12.87
N LEU A 24 15.36 23.37 12.30
CA LEU A 24 16.36 24.21 12.95
C LEU A 24 16.64 25.41 12.05
N GLY A 25 16.72 26.57 12.64
CA GLY A 25 17.10 27.80 11.94
C GLY A 25 18.17 28.54 12.72
N TRP A 26 19.26 28.92 12.05
CA TRP A 26 20.36 29.64 12.65
C TRP A 26 20.80 30.81 11.77
N GLU A 27 20.87 31.98 12.35
CA GLU A 27 21.47 33.16 11.72
C GLU A 27 23.00 33.12 11.93
N ILE A 28 23.71 32.83 10.83
CA ILE A 28 25.16 32.68 10.83
C ILE A 28 25.82 34.04 10.98
N ILE A 29 25.41 35.00 10.18
CA ILE A 29 25.75 36.41 10.20
C ILE A 29 24.50 37.22 9.85
N LYS A 30 24.51 38.52 10.14
CA LYS A 30 23.37 39.40 9.83
C LYS A 30 22.96 39.31 8.35
N GLY A 31 21.73 38.82 8.14
CA GLY A 31 21.16 38.64 6.82
C GLY A 31 21.42 37.26 6.19
N LEU A 32 22.30 36.42 6.73
CA LEU A 32 22.52 35.04 6.26
C LEU A 32 21.98 34.05 7.28
N ARG A 33 20.94 33.33 6.91
CA ARG A 33 20.29 32.30 7.72
C ARG A 33 20.46 30.92 7.08
N TYR A 34 20.85 29.96 7.88
CA TYR A 34 20.79 28.54 7.54
C TYR A 34 19.53 27.92 8.13
N GLU A 35 18.85 27.10 7.34
CA GLU A 35 17.68 26.32 7.76
C GLU A 35 17.88 24.86 7.43
N PHE A 36 17.65 24.03 8.41
CA PHE A 36 17.62 22.59 8.30
C PHE A 36 16.22 22.08 8.59
N MET A 37 15.74 21.13 7.78
CA MET A 37 14.54 20.38 8.03
C MET A 37 14.83 18.89 7.83
N GLY A 38 14.52 18.09 8.83
CA GLY A 38 14.56 16.64 8.76
C GLY A 38 13.22 16.05 9.15
N ALA A 39 12.70 15.14 8.35
CA ALA A 39 11.44 14.44 8.62
C ALA A 39 11.59 12.95 8.38
N VAL A 40 10.92 12.17 9.24
CA VAL A 40 10.76 10.72 9.12
C VAL A 40 9.27 10.41 9.17
N ARG A 41 8.79 9.55 8.28
CA ARG A 41 7.42 9.07 8.30
C ARG A 41 7.39 7.57 8.17
N TYR A 42 6.60 6.93 9.00
CA TYR A 42 6.29 5.52 8.95
C TYR A 42 4.77 5.35 8.82
N VAL A 43 4.35 4.62 7.81
CA VAL A 43 2.94 4.25 7.60
C VAL A 43 2.85 2.75 7.49
N LYS A 44 1.93 2.16 8.21
CA LYS A 44 1.53 0.77 8.08
C LYS A 44 0.02 0.68 7.93
N SER A 45 -0.44 -0.01 6.88
CA SER A 45 -1.84 -0.26 6.61
C SER A 45 -2.05 -1.76 6.47
N ASP A 46 -2.86 -2.33 7.35
CA ASP A 46 -3.30 -3.72 7.31
C ASP A 46 -4.77 -3.76 6.89
N ARG A 47 -5.06 -4.43 5.78
CA ARG A 47 -6.41 -4.70 5.30
C ARG A 47 -6.68 -6.19 5.37
N GLU A 48 -7.70 -6.55 6.12
CA GLU A 48 -8.19 -7.91 6.27
C GLU A 48 -9.59 -8.00 5.67
N HIS A 49 -9.79 -8.89 4.71
CA HIS A 49 -11.10 -9.20 4.15
C HIS A 49 -11.46 -10.63 4.54
N MET A 50 -12.44 -10.74 5.42
CA MET A 50 -12.92 -11.98 6.00
C MET A 50 -14.26 -12.36 5.37
N ILE A 51 -14.29 -13.54 4.76
CA ILE A 51 -15.49 -14.13 4.18
C ILE A 51 -15.66 -15.48 4.87
N THR A 52 -16.67 -15.59 5.74
CA THR A 52 -16.84 -16.81 6.53
C THR A 52 -17.38 -17.97 5.69
N GLU A 53 -17.28 -19.16 6.23
CA GLU A 53 -17.78 -20.40 5.66
C GLU A 53 -19.27 -20.40 5.36
N ASN A 54 -20.03 -19.53 6.06
CA ASN A 54 -21.49 -19.40 5.92
C ASN A 54 -21.91 -18.29 4.95
N SER A 55 -20.96 -17.61 4.31
CA SER A 55 -21.26 -16.60 3.29
C SER A 55 -21.87 -17.24 2.04
N ASN A 56 -22.76 -16.51 1.38
CA ASN A 56 -23.31 -16.98 0.08
C ASN A 56 -22.20 -17.20 -0.95
N MET A 57 -21.12 -16.41 -0.87
CA MET A 57 -19.98 -16.54 -1.76
C MET A 57 -19.20 -17.84 -1.52
N ALA A 58 -18.89 -18.18 -0.27
CA ALA A 58 -18.20 -19.41 0.05
C ALA A 58 -19.05 -20.64 -0.29
N GLU A 59 -20.35 -20.61 -0.01
CA GLU A 59 -21.27 -21.67 -0.38
C GLU A 59 -21.37 -21.87 -1.89
N ALA A 60 -21.47 -20.78 -2.66
CA ALA A 60 -21.56 -20.83 -4.12
C ALA A 60 -20.30 -21.43 -4.76
N TYR A 61 -19.14 -21.16 -4.19
CA TYR A 61 -17.87 -21.73 -4.70
C TYR A 61 -17.58 -23.16 -4.24
N ARG A 62 -18.29 -23.66 -3.24
CA ARG A 62 -18.26 -25.10 -2.87
C ARG A 62 -19.28 -25.93 -3.64
N ALA A 63 -20.30 -25.28 -4.19
CA ALA A 63 -21.38 -25.98 -4.89
C ALA A 63 -21.00 -26.34 -6.33
N ASP A 64 -21.41 -27.54 -6.77
CA ASP A 64 -21.11 -28.08 -8.10
C ASP A 64 -22.28 -28.90 -8.71
N TYR A 65 -23.46 -28.86 -8.10
CA TYR A 65 -24.57 -29.77 -8.38
C TYR A 65 -25.50 -29.34 -9.52
N THR A 66 -25.44 -28.10 -10.03
CA THR A 66 -26.23 -27.65 -11.20
C THR A 66 -25.33 -26.99 -12.23
N SER A 67 -25.74 -27.03 -13.51
CA SER A 67 -25.02 -26.40 -14.62
C SER A 67 -24.84 -24.90 -14.43
N THR A 68 -25.87 -24.20 -13.91
CA THR A 68 -25.80 -22.76 -13.64
C THR A 68 -24.81 -22.42 -12.54
N ILE A 69 -24.74 -23.20 -11.48
CA ILE A 69 -23.81 -23.03 -10.38
C ILE A 69 -22.39 -23.35 -10.85
N ARG A 70 -22.22 -24.47 -11.57
CA ARG A 70 -20.92 -24.88 -12.15
C ARG A 70 -20.33 -23.80 -13.06
N ALA A 71 -21.15 -23.16 -13.89
CA ALA A 71 -20.69 -22.09 -14.78
C ALA A 71 -20.13 -20.87 -14.03
N LYS A 72 -20.51 -20.66 -12.79
CA LYS A 72 -20.04 -19.55 -11.93
C LYS A 72 -18.95 -19.94 -10.93
N ASN A 73 -18.78 -21.24 -10.69
CA ASN A 73 -17.80 -21.72 -9.72
C ASN A 73 -16.39 -21.67 -10.30
N LYS A 74 -15.52 -20.84 -9.71
CA LYS A 74 -14.13 -20.65 -10.12
C LYS A 74 -13.18 -21.75 -9.58
N PHE A 75 -13.65 -22.62 -8.71
CA PHE A 75 -12.87 -23.68 -8.07
C PHE A 75 -13.20 -25.07 -8.60
N LEU A 76 -13.79 -25.14 -9.77
CA LEU A 76 -14.01 -26.41 -10.45
C LEU A 76 -12.69 -26.92 -11.03
N TYR A 77 -12.25 -28.07 -10.56
CA TYR A 77 -11.08 -28.76 -11.05
C TYR A 77 -11.51 -29.99 -11.86
N LYS A 78 -10.97 -30.12 -13.05
CA LYS A 78 -11.12 -31.31 -13.89
C LYS A 78 -9.81 -32.11 -13.83
N ASP A 79 -9.90 -33.38 -13.45
CA ASP A 79 -8.74 -34.25 -13.37
C ASP A 79 -8.21 -34.52 -14.79
N PRO A 80 -6.93 -34.22 -15.09
CA PRO A 80 -6.35 -34.53 -16.39
C PRO A 80 -6.19 -36.02 -16.65
N GLU A 81 -6.11 -36.86 -15.61
CA GLU A 81 -5.99 -38.33 -15.73
C GLU A 81 -7.33 -38.99 -15.99
N HIS A 82 -8.44 -38.29 -15.66
CA HIS A 82 -9.79 -38.79 -15.88
C HIS A 82 -10.62 -37.74 -16.64
N PRO A 83 -10.34 -37.55 -17.94
CA PRO A 83 -11.00 -36.48 -18.73
C PRO A 83 -12.50 -36.72 -18.96
N GLU A 84 -13.00 -37.93 -18.73
CA GLU A 84 -14.42 -38.29 -18.78
C GLU A 84 -15.17 -37.90 -17.51
N ALA A 85 -14.45 -37.74 -16.38
CA ALA A 85 -15.09 -37.36 -15.12
C ALA A 85 -15.57 -35.93 -15.12
N GLU A 86 -16.66 -35.66 -14.41
CA GLU A 86 -17.11 -34.31 -14.20
C GLU A 86 -16.17 -33.52 -13.31
N ALA A 87 -15.96 -32.22 -13.62
CA ALA A 87 -15.18 -31.35 -12.76
C ALA A 87 -15.87 -31.19 -11.39
N ILE A 88 -15.13 -31.23 -10.32
CA ILE A 88 -15.61 -31.11 -8.94
C ILE A 88 -15.09 -29.82 -8.30
N SER A 89 -15.84 -29.26 -7.34
CA SER A 89 -15.32 -28.13 -6.56
C SER A 89 -14.24 -28.59 -5.62
N VAL A 90 -13.07 -27.94 -5.69
CA VAL A 90 -11.90 -28.25 -4.84
C VAL A 90 -11.75 -27.26 -3.69
N LEU A 91 -12.67 -26.32 -3.54
CA LEU A 91 -12.64 -25.39 -2.40
C LEU A 91 -12.95 -26.18 -1.11
N PRO A 92 -12.01 -26.26 -0.15
CA PRO A 92 -12.26 -26.93 1.11
C PRO A 92 -13.39 -26.26 1.90
N TYR A 93 -13.97 -26.99 2.84
CA TYR A 93 -14.91 -26.39 3.78
C TYR A 93 -14.23 -25.25 4.53
N GLY A 94 -14.87 -24.09 4.57
CA GLY A 94 -14.35 -22.87 5.14
C GLY A 94 -14.68 -21.67 4.26
N GLY A 95 -14.24 -20.52 4.67
CA GLY A 95 -14.37 -19.27 3.95
C GLY A 95 -13.06 -18.84 3.31
N PHE A 96 -12.92 -17.53 3.13
CA PHE A 96 -11.71 -16.91 2.61
C PHE A 96 -11.15 -15.91 3.61
N TYR A 97 -9.83 -15.85 3.70
CA TYR A 97 -9.13 -14.84 4.45
C TYR A 97 -8.11 -14.16 3.54
N ASN A 98 -8.42 -12.94 3.12
CA ASN A 98 -7.53 -12.15 2.28
C ASN A 98 -6.87 -11.07 3.13
N ARG A 99 -5.56 -11.05 3.16
CA ARG A 99 -4.79 -10.02 3.87
C ARG A 99 -3.89 -9.29 2.90
N SER A 100 -3.92 -7.95 2.98
CA SER A 100 -2.92 -7.11 2.34
C SER A 100 -2.33 -6.14 3.35
N GLU A 101 -1.02 -6.01 3.30
CA GLU A 101 -0.22 -5.14 4.15
C GLU A 101 0.58 -4.20 3.26
N ASP A 102 0.45 -2.89 3.51
CA ASP A 102 1.22 -1.84 2.84
C ASP A 102 2.04 -1.11 3.91
N GLN A 103 3.35 -1.02 3.70
CA GLN A 103 4.26 -0.33 4.59
C GLN A 103 5.04 0.74 3.81
N LEU A 104 5.14 1.94 4.38
CA LEU A 104 5.96 3.03 3.87
C LEU A 104 6.91 3.50 4.96
N THR A 105 8.17 3.57 4.64
CA THR A 105 9.19 4.29 5.43
C THR A 105 9.80 5.36 4.55
N SER A 106 9.78 6.62 4.99
CA SER A 106 10.33 7.73 4.22
C SER A 106 11.13 8.70 5.07
N TYR A 107 12.15 9.28 4.45
CA TYR A 107 12.98 10.32 5.01
C TYR A 107 12.97 11.52 4.05
N ASP A 108 12.90 12.72 4.60
CA ASP A 108 13.02 13.99 3.87
C ASP A 108 14.02 14.88 4.62
N VAL A 109 15.12 15.24 3.98
CA VAL A 109 16.12 16.14 4.54
C VAL A 109 16.29 17.31 3.60
N ARG A 110 16.16 18.51 4.14
CA ARG A 110 16.32 19.76 3.41
C ARG A 110 17.31 20.66 4.15
N ASN A 111 18.24 21.20 3.40
CA ASN A 111 19.17 22.23 3.86
C ASN A 111 19.01 23.44 2.94
N SER A 112 18.88 24.62 3.51
CA SER A 112 18.78 25.86 2.76
C SER A 112 19.55 27.00 3.42
N PHE A 113 20.11 27.86 2.58
CA PHE A 113 20.69 29.13 2.96
C PHE A 113 19.80 30.25 2.39
N LYS A 114 19.44 31.20 3.24
CA LYS A 114 18.71 32.39 2.88
C LYS A 114 19.58 33.60 3.18
N TYR A 115 19.79 34.44 2.18
CA TYR A 115 20.52 35.69 2.34
C TYR A 115 19.64 36.85 1.95
N ASN A 116 19.41 37.74 2.91
CA ASN A 116 18.59 38.94 2.73
C ASN A 116 19.43 40.14 3.13
N LYS A 117 19.62 41.08 2.21
CA LYS A 117 20.41 42.27 2.47
C LYS A 117 19.84 43.49 1.72
N LYS A 118 19.66 44.57 2.47
CA LYS A 118 19.38 45.91 1.93
C LYS A 118 20.60 46.78 2.01
N PHE A 119 20.98 47.40 0.91
CA PHE A 119 22.08 48.37 0.84
C PHE A 119 21.68 49.54 -0.05
N GLY A 120 21.39 50.70 0.60
CA GLY A 120 20.83 51.88 -0.05
C GLY A 120 19.48 51.59 -0.66
N LEU A 121 19.34 51.81 -1.97
CA LEU A 121 18.10 51.56 -2.73
C LEU A 121 17.98 50.09 -3.23
N HIS A 122 18.97 49.27 -2.93
CA HIS A 122 19.02 47.88 -3.40
C HIS A 122 18.52 46.92 -2.34
N ASP A 123 17.70 45.95 -2.74
CA ASP A 123 17.21 44.86 -1.92
C ASP A 123 17.57 43.53 -2.62
N LEU A 124 18.33 42.69 -1.96
CA LEU A 124 18.77 41.41 -2.49
C LEU A 124 18.28 40.27 -1.60
N ASN A 125 17.52 39.33 -2.18
CA ASN A 125 17.05 38.11 -1.53
C ASN A 125 17.54 36.90 -2.33
N LEU A 126 18.33 36.06 -1.69
CA LEU A 126 18.86 34.83 -2.28
C LEU A 126 18.41 33.63 -1.45
N ILE A 127 18.00 32.56 -2.12
CA ILE A 127 17.73 31.27 -1.49
C ILE A 127 18.44 30.21 -2.31
N ALA A 128 19.26 29.39 -1.64
CA ALA A 128 19.90 28.23 -2.21
C ALA A 128 19.72 27.04 -1.29
N GLY A 129 19.47 25.88 -1.82
CA GLY A 129 19.30 24.69 -0.98
C GLY A 129 19.36 23.38 -1.72
N VAL A 130 19.38 22.33 -0.92
CA VAL A 130 19.35 20.94 -1.35
C VAL A 130 18.28 20.19 -0.57
N GLN A 131 17.57 19.33 -1.27
CA GLN A 131 16.60 18.42 -0.69
C GLN A 131 16.89 17.00 -1.14
N VAL A 132 16.89 16.09 -0.19
CA VAL A 132 17.01 14.64 -0.44
C VAL A 132 15.79 13.95 0.17
N LYS A 133 15.11 13.16 -0.65
CA LYS A 133 13.99 12.31 -0.20
C LYS A 133 14.28 10.87 -0.51
N TYR A 134 13.88 10.02 0.41
CA TYR A 134 13.89 8.57 0.25
C TYR A 134 12.54 8.01 0.69
N ALA A 135 12.00 7.08 -0.07
CA ALA A 135 10.80 6.35 0.30
C ALA A 135 10.96 4.88 -0.08
N ASP A 136 10.77 4.01 0.89
CA ASP A 136 10.70 2.55 0.72
C ASP A 136 9.26 2.10 0.97
N ARG A 137 8.67 1.48 -0.03
CA ARG A 137 7.31 0.94 0.02
C ARG A 137 7.38 -0.56 -0.13
N GLN A 138 6.77 -1.26 0.80
CA GLN A 138 6.64 -2.70 0.78
C GLN A 138 5.16 -3.05 0.75
N LYS A 139 4.81 -3.99 -0.12
CA LYS A 139 3.46 -4.55 -0.22
C LYS A 139 3.54 -6.04 -0.03
N PHE A 140 2.61 -6.55 0.73
CA PHE A 140 2.43 -7.97 0.97
C PHE A 140 0.95 -8.30 0.83
N SER A 141 0.64 -9.39 0.17
CA SER A 141 -0.73 -9.90 0.09
C SER A 141 -0.76 -11.41 0.09
N ASN A 142 -1.74 -11.98 0.73
CA ASN A 142 -2.03 -13.39 0.67
C ASN A 142 -3.52 -13.67 0.72
N THR A 143 -3.92 -14.81 0.15
CA THR A 143 -5.28 -15.32 0.20
C THR A 143 -5.26 -16.71 0.82
N GLY A 144 -5.99 -16.87 1.91
CA GLY A 144 -6.25 -18.18 2.54
C GLY A 144 -7.58 -18.74 2.04
N TYR A 145 -7.54 -19.96 1.54
CA TYR A 145 -8.73 -20.69 1.09
C TYR A 145 -9.11 -21.74 2.13
N GLY A 146 -10.41 -21.97 2.32
CA GLY A 146 -10.88 -22.93 3.30
C GLY A 146 -10.58 -22.54 4.74
N TYR A 147 -10.62 -21.24 5.03
CA TYR A 147 -10.36 -20.72 6.35
C TYR A 147 -11.59 -20.91 7.27
N GLN A 148 -11.41 -21.65 8.35
CA GLN A 148 -12.50 -22.02 9.27
C GLN A 148 -12.52 -21.07 10.47
N TYR A 149 -13.39 -20.06 10.41
CA TYR A 149 -13.49 -19.05 11.45
C TYR A 149 -14.07 -19.62 12.76
N ASN A 150 -14.98 -20.58 12.67
CA ASN A 150 -15.57 -21.27 13.79
C ASN A 150 -14.60 -22.20 14.54
N GLU A 151 -13.48 -22.58 13.92
CA GLU A 151 -12.43 -23.43 14.50
C GLU A 151 -11.13 -22.65 14.82
N GLY A 152 -11.25 -21.35 15.08
CA GLY A 152 -10.12 -20.51 15.47
C GLY A 152 -9.13 -20.22 14.37
N GLY A 153 -9.56 -20.26 13.10
CA GLY A 153 -8.72 -19.88 11.97
C GLY A 153 -7.90 -21.04 11.39
N LYS A 154 -8.37 -22.24 11.56
CA LYS A 154 -7.75 -23.42 10.91
C LYS A 154 -7.89 -23.30 9.40
N VAL A 155 -6.81 -23.58 8.67
CA VAL A 155 -6.77 -23.59 7.20
C VAL A 155 -6.55 -25.01 6.71
N THR A 156 -7.43 -25.46 5.79
CA THR A 156 -7.23 -26.69 5.04
C THR A 156 -6.82 -26.31 3.62
N VAL A 157 -5.62 -26.70 3.21
CA VAL A 157 -5.10 -26.36 1.87
C VAL A 157 -5.30 -27.55 0.94
N ASP A 158 -5.94 -27.33 -0.21
CA ASP A 158 -5.98 -28.27 -1.32
C ASP A 158 -4.95 -27.84 -2.38
N TYR A 159 -3.99 -28.73 -2.69
CA TYR A 159 -2.93 -28.46 -3.66
C TYR A 159 -3.45 -28.13 -5.06
N ARG A 160 -4.64 -28.61 -5.41
CA ARG A 160 -5.29 -28.35 -6.72
C ARG A 160 -5.65 -26.88 -6.88
N ILE A 161 -6.02 -26.19 -5.79
CA ILE A 161 -6.24 -24.73 -5.81
C ILE A 161 -4.94 -24.01 -6.16
N MET A 162 -3.83 -24.37 -5.54
CA MET A 162 -2.52 -23.77 -5.85
C MET A 162 -2.12 -24.00 -7.31
N LYS A 163 -2.33 -25.21 -7.82
CA LYS A 163 -2.07 -25.56 -9.22
C LYS A 163 -2.92 -24.66 -10.15
N MET A 164 -4.23 -24.56 -9.91
CA MET A 164 -5.13 -23.72 -10.70
C MET A 164 -4.73 -22.26 -10.68
N MET A 165 -4.30 -21.72 -9.54
CA MET A 165 -3.85 -20.33 -9.43
C MET A 165 -2.60 -20.08 -10.27
N ILE A 166 -1.61 -20.97 -10.19
CA ILE A 166 -0.37 -20.89 -10.98
C ILE A 166 -0.67 -20.96 -12.47
N GLU A 167 -1.50 -21.90 -12.92
CA GLU A 167 -1.88 -22.08 -14.31
C GLU A 167 -2.68 -20.90 -14.87
N SER A 168 -3.44 -20.20 -14.01
CA SER A 168 -4.25 -19.03 -14.37
C SER A 168 -3.51 -17.68 -14.20
N ASN A 169 -2.23 -17.70 -13.82
CA ASN A 169 -1.44 -16.49 -13.48
C ASN A 169 -2.08 -15.62 -12.38
N PHE A 170 -2.76 -16.26 -11.42
CA PHE A 170 -3.26 -15.58 -10.24
C PHE A 170 -2.32 -15.76 -9.06
N ASP A 171 -1.93 -14.64 -8.45
CA ASP A 171 -1.09 -14.64 -7.26
C ASP A 171 -1.95 -14.93 -6.01
N TYR A 172 -1.73 -16.09 -5.37
CA TYR A 172 -2.25 -16.37 -4.02
C TYR A 172 -1.38 -15.74 -2.93
N TYR A 173 -0.19 -15.32 -3.30
CA TYR A 173 0.81 -14.67 -2.48
C TYR A 173 1.51 -13.61 -3.32
N GLY A 174 1.50 -12.39 -2.85
CA GLY A 174 2.14 -11.27 -3.53
C GLY A 174 3.10 -10.54 -2.60
N MET A 175 4.28 -10.19 -3.12
CA MET A 175 5.23 -9.33 -2.43
C MET A 175 5.85 -8.36 -3.42
N GLY A 176 5.84 -7.09 -3.07
CA GLY A 176 6.42 -6.04 -3.90
C GLY A 176 7.21 -5.03 -3.06
N THR A 177 8.30 -4.55 -3.61
CA THR A 177 9.08 -3.47 -2.99
C THR A 177 9.35 -2.40 -4.03
N THR A 178 9.09 -1.14 -3.67
CA THR A 178 9.39 0.02 -4.50
C THR A 178 10.20 1.02 -3.70
N ARG A 179 11.29 1.51 -4.28
CA ARG A 179 12.18 2.49 -3.66
C ARG A 179 12.30 3.73 -4.52
N ASP A 180 11.93 4.86 -3.94
CA ASP A 180 12.05 6.16 -4.58
C ASP A 180 13.20 6.93 -3.92
N ARG A 181 14.07 7.50 -4.74
CA ARG A 181 15.16 8.36 -4.33
C ARG A 181 15.08 9.65 -5.13
N PHE A 182 15.08 10.75 -4.45
CA PHE A 182 15.00 12.06 -5.05
C PHE A 182 16.05 12.96 -4.44
N ALA A 183 16.80 13.66 -5.28
CA ALA A 183 17.70 14.72 -4.88
C ALA A 183 17.45 15.93 -5.78
N ALA A 184 17.31 17.10 -5.19
CA ALA A 184 17.11 18.35 -5.90
C ALA A 184 17.97 19.46 -5.31
N PHE A 185 18.51 20.29 -6.19
CA PHE A 185 19.10 21.57 -5.87
C PHE A 185 18.17 22.66 -6.34
N TYR A 186 18.00 23.68 -5.55
CA TYR A 186 17.19 24.83 -5.93
C TYR A 186 17.92 26.12 -5.60
N PHE A 187 17.70 27.11 -6.44
CA PHE A 187 18.22 28.45 -6.26
C PHE A 187 17.14 29.43 -6.71
N ASN A 188 16.94 30.49 -5.93
CA ASN A 188 16.14 31.64 -6.29
C ASN A 188 16.89 32.91 -5.92
N ALA A 189 16.79 33.91 -6.77
CA ALA A 189 17.36 35.23 -6.55
C ALA A 189 16.32 36.31 -6.92
N ASP A 190 16.01 37.14 -5.95
CA ASP A 190 15.14 38.32 -6.17
C ASP A 190 15.97 39.56 -5.91
N TYR A 191 15.93 40.49 -6.84
CA TYR A 191 16.59 41.80 -6.73
C TYR A 191 15.58 42.90 -6.89
N GLY A 192 15.55 43.82 -5.96
CA GLY A 192 14.71 45.02 -5.97
C GLY A 192 15.55 46.30 -6.01
N PHE A 193 15.09 47.26 -6.79
CA PHE A 193 15.66 48.60 -6.83
C PHE A 193 14.63 49.64 -6.49
N ASP A 194 14.92 50.54 -5.53
CA ASP A 194 14.07 51.66 -5.05
C ASP A 194 12.64 51.20 -4.69
N SER A 195 12.44 49.95 -4.30
CA SER A 195 11.13 49.34 -4.04
C SER A 195 10.11 49.48 -5.20
N ARG A 196 10.55 49.85 -6.39
CA ARG A 196 9.72 50.07 -7.58
C ARG A 196 9.91 48.98 -8.65
N TYR A 197 11.08 48.38 -8.73
CA TYR A 197 11.41 47.36 -9.73
C TYR A 197 11.83 46.11 -9.01
N ILE A 198 11.25 44.97 -9.36
CA ILE A 198 11.61 43.61 -8.85
C ILE A 198 11.96 42.76 -10.06
N PHE A 199 13.09 42.12 -10.02
CA PHE A 199 13.63 41.20 -11.05
C PHE A 199 13.91 39.86 -10.49
#